data_d6aef5bf334e1977cf2b9112a9417977
#
_entry.id   d6aef5bf334e1977cf2b9112a9417977
#
_cell.length_a   1.000
_cell.length_b   1.000
_cell.length_c   1.000
_cell.angle_alpha   90.00
_cell.angle_beta   90.00
_cell.angle_gamma   90.00
#
_symmetry.space_group_name_H-M   'P 1'
#
loop_
_entity.id
_entity.type
_entity.pdbx_description
1 polymer ?
#
loop_
_entity_poly.entity_id
_entity_poly.type
_entity_poly.pdbx_seq_one_letter_code
_entity_poly.pdbx_strand_id
1 'polypeptide(L)'
;MYGVLPNNDKLIQLCLYEQLIEAKFNREIEYVSGGSSVTVPLIFQNLLPKGINHFRVGETLFLGTDVYNNTTLEQMENDVFQLYAEIIELTEKPMNPDGQIGKNLTGEVMEFE
;
A
#
# COMPACT_ATOMS: atom_id res chain seq x y z
N MET A 1 -3.52 6.75 -3.08
CA MET A 1 -2.63 7.49 -2.14
C MET A 1 -1.29 6.76 -2.15
N TYR A 2 -0.28 7.33 -2.76
CA TYR A 2 1.05 6.73 -2.77
C TYR A 2 1.66 6.86 -1.37
N GLY A 3 1.97 5.73 -0.74
CA GLY A 3 2.62 5.70 0.56
C GLY A 3 4.04 6.30 0.47
N VAL A 4 4.39 7.10 1.43
CA VAL A 4 5.80 7.50 1.62
C VAL A 4 6.57 6.25 2.06
N LEU A 5 7.73 6.01 1.46
CA LEU A 5 8.64 4.95 1.90
C LEU A 5 8.82 5.01 3.42
N PRO A 6 8.58 3.91 4.11
CA PRO A 6 8.83 3.87 5.54
C PRO A 6 10.33 4.03 5.76
N ASN A 7 10.69 5.19 6.21
CA ASN A 7 12.04 5.47 6.66
C ASN A 7 12.12 5.07 8.14
N ASN A 8 13.09 4.25 8.49
CA ASN A 8 13.33 3.80 9.84
C ASN A 8 13.46 4.99 10.83
N ASP A 9 14.06 6.10 10.40
CA ASP A 9 14.20 7.31 11.21
C ASP A 9 12.84 7.91 11.59
N LYS A 10 11.87 7.91 10.69
CA LYS A 10 10.51 8.40 10.96
C LYS A 10 9.75 7.50 11.93
N LEU A 11 9.95 6.21 11.84
CA LEU A 11 9.37 5.25 12.78
C LEU A 11 9.99 5.36 14.17
N ILE A 12 11.30 5.55 14.26
CA ILE A 12 12.02 5.84 15.53
C ILE A 12 11.50 7.16 16.13
N GLN A 13 11.33 8.20 15.31
CA GLN A 13 10.77 9.47 15.77
C GLN A 13 9.36 9.31 16.33
N LEU A 14 8.54 8.46 15.73
CA LEU A 14 7.20 8.15 16.24
C LEU A 14 7.28 7.50 17.64
N CYS A 15 8.17 6.54 17.84
CA CYS A 15 8.39 5.92 19.15
C CYS A 15 8.91 6.93 20.19
N LEU A 16 9.74 7.89 19.80
CA LEU A 16 10.15 8.96 20.70
C LEU A 16 8.98 9.87 21.12
N TYR A 17 8.07 10.16 20.19
CA TYR A 17 6.86 10.93 20.52
C TYR A 17 5.92 10.16 21.45
N GLU A 18 5.77 8.86 21.26
CA GLU A 18 5.04 8.00 22.20
C GLU A 18 5.59 8.18 23.62
N GLN A 19 6.89 7.96 23.83
CA GLN A 19 7.52 8.07 25.14
C GLN A 19 7.37 9.48 25.77
N LEU A 20 7.48 10.53 24.96
CA LEU A 20 7.27 11.90 25.41
C LEU A 20 5.82 12.16 25.86
N ILE A 21 4.84 11.63 25.14
CA ILE A 21 3.43 11.76 25.48
C ILE A 21 3.12 10.98 26.76
N GLU A 22 3.61 9.76 26.88
CA GLU A 22 3.44 8.93 28.06
C GLU A 22 4.02 9.60 29.31
N ALA A 23 5.25 10.11 29.20
CA ALA A 23 5.91 10.83 30.29
C ALA A 23 5.17 12.11 30.68
N LYS A 24 4.66 12.86 29.68
CA LYS A 24 3.98 14.13 29.91
C LYS A 24 2.61 13.96 30.58
N PHE A 25 1.86 12.94 30.16
CA PHE A 25 0.48 12.74 30.58
C PHE A 25 0.32 11.62 31.64
N ASN A 26 1.42 10.95 31.96
CA ASN A 26 1.45 9.79 32.85
C ASN A 26 0.39 8.73 32.45
N ARG A 27 0.37 8.41 31.17
CA ARG A 27 -0.55 7.43 30.56
C ARG A 27 0.21 6.60 29.55
N GLU A 28 -0.08 5.31 29.55
CA GLU A 28 0.43 4.35 28.58
C GLU A 28 -0.34 4.44 27.25
N ILE A 29 0.37 4.35 26.13
CA ILE A 29 -0.19 4.30 24.79
C ILE A 29 -0.22 2.84 24.32
N GLU A 30 -1.41 2.28 24.21
CA GLU A 30 -1.60 0.88 23.83
C GLU A 30 -1.19 0.60 22.36
N TYR A 31 -1.48 1.52 21.44
CA TYR A 31 -1.22 1.35 20.01
C TYR A 31 -0.38 2.45 19.41
N VAL A 32 0.79 2.07 18.92
CA VAL A 32 1.68 2.94 18.13
C VAL A 32 1.59 2.55 16.67
N SER A 33 0.77 3.28 15.92
CA SER A 33 0.44 2.98 14.53
C SER A 33 1.47 3.55 13.57
N GLY A 34 2.44 2.74 13.18
CA GLY A 34 3.55 3.14 12.32
C GLY A 34 3.52 2.55 10.92
N GLY A 35 2.41 1.87 10.51
CA GLY A 35 2.49 1.14 9.28
C GLY A 35 1.23 0.97 8.46
N SER A 36 1.49 0.66 7.20
CA SER A 36 0.53 0.23 6.18
C SER A 36 1.14 -0.92 5.37
N SER A 37 0.50 -1.32 4.28
CA SER A 37 1.03 -2.33 3.34
C SER A 37 2.48 -2.04 2.93
N VAL A 38 2.87 -0.80 2.75
CA VAL A 38 4.24 -0.39 2.38
C VAL A 38 5.27 -0.69 3.47
N THR A 39 4.84 -0.79 4.74
CA THR A 39 5.73 -1.01 5.90
C THR A 39 5.94 -2.51 6.20
N VAL A 40 5.05 -3.37 5.70
CA VAL A 40 5.09 -4.81 5.99
C VAL A 40 6.46 -5.46 5.68
N PRO A 41 7.16 -5.13 4.58
CA PRO A 41 8.48 -5.67 4.32
C PRO A 41 9.50 -5.44 5.45
N LEU A 42 9.41 -4.33 6.18
CA LEU A 42 10.30 -4.05 7.32
C LEU A 42 10.13 -5.04 8.47
N ILE A 43 8.94 -5.62 8.62
CA ILE A 43 8.67 -6.66 9.63
C ILE A 43 9.50 -7.90 9.30
N PHE A 44 9.42 -8.37 8.06
CA PHE A 44 10.15 -9.57 7.61
C PHE A 44 11.67 -9.37 7.59
N GLN A 45 12.12 -8.13 7.39
CA GLN A 45 13.54 -7.76 7.42
C GLN A 45 14.08 -7.53 8.83
N ASN A 46 13.23 -7.57 9.87
CA ASN A 46 13.58 -7.22 11.26
C ASN A 46 14.13 -5.78 11.41
N LEU A 47 13.66 -4.87 10.56
CA LEU A 47 14.04 -3.46 10.56
C LEU A 47 13.01 -2.56 11.26
N LEU A 48 11.92 -3.14 11.75
CA LEU A 48 10.88 -2.39 12.43
C LEU A 48 11.31 -2.03 13.85
N PRO A 49 11.20 -0.76 14.29
CA PRO A 49 11.41 -0.36 15.68
C PRO A 49 10.44 -1.08 16.63
N LYS A 50 10.93 -1.54 17.78
CA LYS A 50 10.17 -2.34 18.75
C LYS A 50 8.92 -1.66 19.31
N GLY A 51 8.86 -0.33 19.30
CA GLY A 51 7.69 0.41 19.78
C GLY A 51 6.51 0.40 18.81
N ILE A 52 6.72 0.06 17.53
CA ILE A 52 5.64 0.00 16.54
C ILE A 52 4.91 -1.34 16.69
N ASN A 53 3.62 -1.29 17.06
CA ASN A 53 2.81 -2.46 17.35
C ASN A 53 1.45 -2.48 16.63
N HIS A 54 1.15 -1.49 15.80
CA HIS A 54 -0.12 -1.41 15.07
C HIS A 54 0.08 -1.03 13.60
N PHE A 55 -0.67 -1.69 12.71
CA PHE A 55 -0.61 -1.53 11.25
C PHE A 55 -1.99 -1.46 10.65
N ARG A 56 -2.12 -0.72 9.55
CA ARG A 56 -3.31 -0.71 8.71
C ARG A 56 -2.96 -1.33 7.36
N VAL A 57 -3.15 -2.64 7.25
CA VAL A 57 -2.77 -3.43 6.08
C VAL A 57 -4.01 -3.79 5.28
N GLY A 58 -3.96 -3.59 3.97
CA GLY A 58 -5.00 -3.98 3.03
C GLY A 58 -4.40 -4.83 1.91
N GLU A 59 -3.89 -4.20 0.88
CA GLU A 59 -3.41 -4.85 -0.34
C GLU A 59 -2.44 -6.00 -0.06
N THR A 60 -1.41 -5.79 0.73
CA THR A 60 -0.43 -6.84 1.07
C THR A 60 -1.08 -8.04 1.75
N LEU A 61 -2.08 -7.81 2.61
CA LEU A 61 -2.76 -8.91 3.31
C LEU A 61 -3.55 -9.80 2.34
N PHE A 62 -4.19 -9.21 1.33
CA PHE A 62 -5.05 -9.93 0.41
C PHE A 62 -4.32 -10.49 -0.81
N LEU A 63 -3.28 -9.81 -1.27
CA LEU A 63 -2.59 -10.13 -2.52
C LEU A 63 -1.14 -10.61 -2.31
N GLY A 64 -0.63 -10.63 -1.08
CA GLY A 64 0.75 -11.05 -0.79
C GLY A 64 1.82 -10.14 -1.40
N THR A 65 1.48 -8.89 -1.72
CA THR A 65 2.36 -7.99 -2.48
C THR A 65 3.24 -7.12 -1.59
N ASP A 66 4.48 -6.93 -2.00
CA ASP A 66 5.30 -5.77 -1.63
C ASP A 66 4.86 -4.60 -2.53
N VAL A 67 4.02 -3.75 -1.97
CA VAL A 67 3.42 -2.60 -2.68
C VAL A 67 4.47 -1.60 -3.17
N TYR A 68 5.61 -1.53 -2.49
CA TYR A 68 6.67 -0.61 -2.86
C TYR A 68 7.49 -1.10 -4.07
N ASN A 69 7.95 -2.35 -4.01
CA ASN A 69 8.77 -2.95 -5.05
C ASN A 69 7.95 -3.57 -6.18
N ASN A 70 6.62 -3.61 -6.04
CA ASN A 70 5.68 -4.25 -6.96
C ASN A 70 6.04 -5.73 -7.23
N THR A 71 6.40 -6.43 -6.16
CA THR A 71 6.77 -7.85 -6.17
C THR A 71 5.91 -8.62 -5.19
N THR A 72 6.00 -9.94 -5.21
CA THR A 72 5.36 -10.81 -4.21
C THR A 72 6.29 -10.98 -3.01
N LEU A 73 5.71 -11.02 -1.81
CA LEU A 73 6.43 -11.35 -0.59
C LEU A 73 6.52 -12.87 -0.44
N GLU A 74 7.73 -13.42 -0.30
CA GLU A 74 7.96 -14.87 -0.18
C GLU A 74 7.26 -15.50 1.04
N GLN A 75 6.97 -14.70 2.06
CA GLN A 75 6.34 -15.14 3.30
C GLN A 75 4.81 -15.11 3.24
N MET A 76 4.24 -14.75 2.09
CA MET A 76 2.79 -14.59 1.93
C MET A 76 2.27 -15.31 0.68
N GLU A 77 1.07 -15.85 0.77
CA GLU A 77 0.36 -16.41 -0.37
C GLU A 77 -0.20 -15.28 -1.26
N ASN A 78 -0.17 -15.46 -2.57
CA ASN A 78 -0.62 -14.47 -3.55
C ASN A 78 -1.79 -14.94 -4.41
N ASP A 79 -2.33 -16.11 -4.15
CA ASP A 79 -3.42 -16.75 -4.89
C ASP A 79 -4.70 -16.96 -4.05
N VAL A 80 -4.77 -16.31 -2.89
CA VAL A 80 -5.92 -16.40 -1.97
C VAL A 80 -7.20 -15.89 -2.62
N PHE A 81 -7.10 -14.88 -3.48
CA PHE A 81 -8.22 -14.33 -4.24
C PHE A 81 -8.04 -14.61 -5.72
N GLN A 82 -9.05 -15.24 -6.32
CA GLN A 82 -9.10 -15.52 -7.75
C GLN A 82 -10.36 -14.89 -8.33
N LEU A 83 -10.20 -14.17 -9.44
CA LEU A 83 -11.30 -13.58 -10.19
C LEU A 83 -11.62 -14.49 -11.38
N TYR A 84 -12.87 -14.93 -11.46
CA TYR A 84 -13.40 -15.67 -12.60
C TYR A 84 -14.38 -14.79 -13.36
N ALA A 85 -14.23 -14.74 -14.68
CA ALA A 85 -15.12 -14.00 -15.56
C ALA A 85 -15.38 -14.78 -16.83
N GLU A 86 -16.63 -14.80 -17.29
CA GLU A 86 -17.01 -15.34 -18.58
C GLU A 86 -16.83 -14.27 -19.65
N ILE A 87 -16.29 -14.67 -20.82
CA ILE A 87 -16.22 -13.80 -21.98
C ILE A 87 -17.61 -13.77 -22.62
N ILE A 88 -18.30 -12.65 -22.51
CA ILE A 88 -19.66 -12.49 -23.06
C ILE A 88 -19.68 -11.86 -24.45
N GLU A 89 -18.61 -11.21 -24.86
CA GLU A 89 -18.45 -10.60 -26.17
C GLU A 89 -16.97 -10.54 -26.57
N LEU A 90 -16.64 -10.91 -27.79
CA LEU A 90 -15.32 -10.77 -28.40
C LEU A 90 -15.49 -10.21 -29.81
N THR A 91 -15.18 -8.94 -30.01
CA THR A 91 -15.27 -8.26 -31.30
C THR A 91 -13.99 -7.49 -31.60
N GLU A 92 -13.63 -7.40 -32.89
CA GLU A 92 -12.58 -6.48 -33.33
C GLU A 92 -13.13 -5.07 -33.34
N LYS A 93 -12.42 -4.19 -32.64
CA LYS A 93 -12.76 -2.76 -32.58
C LYS A 93 -11.54 -1.93 -33.01
N PRO A 94 -11.72 -0.79 -33.69
CA PRO A 94 -10.61 0.12 -33.96
C PRO A 94 -10.01 0.61 -32.63
N MET A 95 -8.71 0.82 -32.61
CA MET A 95 -8.03 1.34 -31.40
C MET A 95 -8.52 2.73 -31.01
N ASN A 96 -8.84 3.55 -32.02
CA ASN A 96 -9.37 4.89 -31.79
C ASN A 96 -10.89 4.80 -31.61
N PRO A 97 -11.44 5.30 -30.49
CA PRO A 97 -12.89 5.37 -30.30
C PRO A 97 -13.52 6.34 -31.31
N ASP A 98 -14.70 5.99 -31.80
CA ASP A 98 -15.50 6.88 -32.66
C ASP A 98 -16.11 7.99 -31.79
N GLY A 99 -15.81 9.24 -32.13
CA GLY A 99 -16.36 10.41 -31.45
C GLY A 99 -15.33 11.36 -30.84
N GLN A 100 -15.80 12.32 -30.07
CA GLN A 100 -14.92 13.24 -29.34
C GLN A 100 -14.32 12.55 -28.12
N ILE A 101 -13.00 12.46 -28.12
CA ILE A 101 -12.27 11.91 -26.97
C ILE A 101 -12.18 12.96 -25.87
N GLY A 102 -12.69 12.61 -24.70
CA GLY A 102 -12.58 13.44 -23.50
C GLY A 102 -11.16 13.43 -22.90
N LYS A 103 -10.97 14.23 -21.87
CA LYS A 103 -9.72 14.23 -21.10
C LYS A 103 -9.70 13.05 -20.13
N ASN A 104 -8.50 12.51 -19.89
CA ASN A 104 -8.28 11.51 -18.86
C ASN A 104 -8.41 12.12 -17.44
N LEU A 105 -8.23 11.31 -16.39
CA LEU A 105 -8.32 11.76 -15.00
C LEU A 105 -7.23 12.78 -14.62
N THR A 106 -6.15 12.89 -15.42
CA THR A 106 -5.08 13.88 -15.25
C THR A 106 -5.33 15.16 -16.06
N GLY A 107 -6.42 15.22 -16.83
CA GLY A 107 -6.79 16.37 -17.62
C GLY A 107 -6.17 16.45 -19.02
N GLU A 108 -5.51 15.38 -19.48
CA GLU A 108 -4.86 15.28 -20.77
C GLU A 108 -5.77 14.57 -21.78
N VAL A 109 -5.68 14.96 -23.05
CA VAL A 109 -6.33 14.24 -24.15
C VAL A 109 -5.42 13.08 -24.54
N MET A 110 -5.96 11.85 -24.52
CA MET A 110 -5.21 10.68 -24.96
C MET A 110 -5.10 10.67 -26.49
N GLU A 111 -3.86 10.62 -26.98
CA GLU A 111 -3.56 10.35 -28.38
C GLU A 111 -3.25 8.86 -28.52
N PHE A 112 -3.92 8.20 -29.48
CA PHE A 112 -3.67 6.80 -29.82
C PHE A 112 -2.88 6.76 -31.14
N GLU A 113 -1.71 6.18 -31.12
CA GLU A 113 -0.91 5.90 -32.31
C GLU A 113 -1.34 4.62 -33.01
#